data_764e4cc6fa994f7617ec1c6f1fd4fc3f
#
_entry.id   764e4cc6fa994f7617ec1c6f1fd4fc3f
#
_cell.length_a   1.000
_cell.length_b   1.000
_cell.length_c   1.000
_cell.angle_alpha   90.00
_cell.angle_beta   90.00
_cell.angle_gamma   90.00
#
_symmetry.space_group_name_H-M   'P 1'
#
loop_
_entity.id
_entity.type
_entity.pdbx_description
1 polymer ?
#
loop_
_entity_poly.entity_id
_entity_poly.type
_entity_poly.pdbx_seq_one_letter_code
_entity_poly.pdbx_strand_id
1 'polypeptide(L)'
;MGRVGGLSPPRVLLLLGATLGATAHIRPMLAPEDWWTYKDSLQGNFVPGPPFWGLVNAAWSLCAVGKWQSPVAVDTGRVLYDPFLPPLRLSTGGEKLRGTLYNTGRHVSFLPAPRPVVNVSGGPLLYSHRLSELRLLFGAQDGAGSEHQLNHRGFSAEVQLIHFNQELYGNLSAASRGPNGLAILALFVNVAGNSNPFLNRLLNRDTITRISYKHDAYFLQDLNLELLFPDSFGFITYQGSLTAPPCYETVTWILIDQPLNITSLQMHSLRLLSQNPPSQIFQSLSGNTRPLQPLAHRALRGNTDFQHPERRCRGPKYRLHVEGSSPPATS
;
A
#
# COMPACT_ATOMS: atom_id res chain seq x y z
N MET A 1 -69.70 -80.98 0.35
CA MET A 1 -69.81 -79.63 -0.15
C MET A 1 -69.39 -78.71 0.95
N GLY A 2 -68.22 -78.13 0.91
CA GLY A 2 -67.71 -77.22 1.90
C GLY A 2 -66.43 -76.54 1.33
N ARG A 3 -66.50 -75.27 1.03
CA ARG A 3 -65.39 -74.52 0.49
C ARG A 3 -64.35 -74.19 1.58
N VAL A 4 -63.12 -74.56 1.32
CA VAL A 4 -61.97 -74.21 2.14
C VAL A 4 -61.53 -72.81 1.75
N GLY A 5 -61.57 -71.92 2.74
CA GLY A 5 -61.08 -70.54 2.57
C GLY A 5 -59.53 -70.46 2.68
N GLY A 6 -58.90 -69.99 1.65
CA GLY A 6 -57.44 -69.77 1.65
C GLY A 6 -57.06 -68.53 2.43
N LEU A 7 -56.14 -68.72 3.32
CA LEU A 7 -55.43 -67.62 4.06
C LEU A 7 -54.29 -67.08 3.20
N SER A 8 -54.33 -65.83 2.90
CA SER A 8 -53.24 -65.12 2.26
C SER A 8 -52.13 -64.79 3.28
N PRO A 9 -50.82 -64.83 2.93
CA PRO A 9 -49.73 -64.47 3.85
C PRO A 9 -49.57 -62.94 3.98
N PRO A 10 -49.07 -62.49 5.12
CA PRO A 10 -48.87 -61.08 5.35
C PRO A 10 -47.69 -60.56 4.50
N ARG A 11 -47.93 -59.46 3.80
CA ARG A 11 -46.90 -58.71 3.11
C ARG A 11 -46.03 -57.98 4.15
N VAL A 12 -44.78 -58.42 4.31
CA VAL A 12 -43.75 -57.70 5.07
C VAL A 12 -43.29 -56.54 4.19
N LEU A 13 -43.64 -55.34 4.62
CA LEU A 13 -43.18 -54.10 4.02
C LEU A 13 -41.77 -53.80 4.58
N LEU A 14 -40.72 -54.09 3.79
CA LEU A 14 -39.35 -53.66 4.08
C LEU A 14 -39.25 -52.14 3.83
N LEU A 15 -39.28 -51.35 4.91
CA LEU A 15 -38.90 -49.96 4.89
C LEU A 15 -37.37 -49.85 4.79
N LEU A 16 -36.85 -49.66 3.57
CA LEU A 16 -35.49 -49.22 3.33
C LEU A 16 -35.36 -47.79 3.77
N GLY A 17 -34.85 -47.59 5.00
CA GLY A 17 -34.44 -46.29 5.50
C GLY A 17 -33.23 -45.80 4.72
N ALA A 18 -33.43 -44.93 3.74
CA ALA A 18 -32.36 -44.17 3.12
C ALA A 18 -31.87 -43.10 4.13
N THR A 19 -30.80 -43.40 4.84
CA THR A 19 -30.04 -42.36 5.57
C THR A 19 -29.36 -41.51 4.54
N LEU A 20 -29.97 -40.37 4.20
CA LEU A 20 -29.31 -39.25 3.53
C LEU A 20 -28.24 -38.72 4.47
N GLY A 21 -27.02 -39.22 4.31
CA GLY A 21 -25.84 -38.60 4.88
C GLY A 21 -25.68 -37.19 4.31
N ALA A 22 -26.20 -36.20 5.01
CA ALA A 22 -25.88 -34.82 4.74
C ALA A 22 -24.38 -34.62 5.03
N THR A 23 -23.53 -34.80 4.05
CA THR A 23 -22.17 -34.26 4.08
C THR A 23 -22.31 -32.76 4.12
N ALA A 24 -22.27 -32.19 5.31
CA ALA A 24 -22.12 -30.77 5.49
C ALA A 24 -20.79 -30.41 4.83
N HIS A 25 -20.85 -29.90 3.61
CA HIS A 25 -19.74 -29.17 3.03
C HIS A 25 -19.50 -27.96 3.92
N ILE A 26 -18.58 -28.08 4.87
CA ILE A 26 -18.01 -26.95 5.58
C ILE A 26 -17.33 -26.15 4.47
N ARG A 27 -18.04 -25.16 3.92
CA ARG A 27 -17.40 -24.10 3.14
C ARG A 27 -16.41 -23.46 4.09
N PRO A 28 -15.10 -23.44 3.77
CA PRO A 28 -14.17 -22.69 4.58
C PRO A 28 -14.74 -21.26 4.64
N MET A 29 -15.04 -20.77 5.83
CA MET A 29 -15.41 -19.37 6.03
C MET A 29 -14.22 -18.57 5.53
N LEU A 30 -14.34 -18.00 4.34
CA LEU A 30 -13.37 -17.03 3.86
C LEU A 30 -13.37 -15.91 4.88
N ALA A 31 -12.22 -15.68 5.51
CA ALA A 31 -12.05 -14.55 6.41
C ALA A 31 -12.45 -13.28 5.64
N PRO A 32 -13.18 -12.34 6.28
CA PRO A 32 -13.52 -11.07 5.66
C PRO A 32 -12.27 -10.43 5.05
N GLU A 33 -12.39 -9.82 3.87
CA GLU A 33 -11.24 -9.21 3.17
C GLU A 33 -10.53 -8.14 4.02
N ASP A 34 -11.21 -7.61 5.02
CA ASP A 34 -10.71 -6.61 5.95
C ASP A 34 -10.26 -7.20 7.31
N TRP A 35 -10.29 -8.53 7.51
CA TRP A 35 -9.89 -9.18 8.76
C TRP A 35 -8.38 -9.42 8.82
N TRP A 36 -7.60 -8.36 8.91
CA TRP A 36 -6.16 -8.40 9.07
C TRP A 36 -5.63 -7.12 9.75
N THR A 37 -4.43 -7.20 10.31
CA THR A 37 -3.73 -6.08 10.95
C THR A 37 -2.24 -6.12 10.61
N TYR A 38 -1.53 -5.00 10.83
CA TYR A 38 -0.07 -4.96 10.79
C TYR A 38 0.57 -5.41 12.12
N LYS A 39 -0.19 -5.42 13.21
CA LYS A 39 0.31 -5.74 14.55
C LYS A 39 -0.08 -7.14 14.94
N ASP A 40 0.77 -7.80 15.71
CA ASP A 40 0.40 -9.03 16.39
C ASP A 40 -0.52 -8.68 17.56
N SER A 41 -1.83 -8.69 17.33
CA SER A 41 -2.83 -8.38 18.34
C SER A 41 -3.38 -9.65 18.95
N LEU A 42 -3.03 -9.89 20.23
CA LEU A 42 -3.58 -10.97 21.05
C LEU A 42 -4.58 -10.46 22.10
N GLN A 43 -4.93 -9.17 22.09
CA GLN A 43 -5.89 -8.62 23.05
C GLN A 43 -7.33 -8.82 22.56
N GLY A 44 -7.97 -9.86 23.09
CA GLY A 44 -9.39 -10.15 22.91
C GLY A 44 -9.69 -11.05 21.70
N ASN A 45 -9.92 -10.48 20.52
CA ASN A 45 -10.16 -11.23 19.30
C ASN A 45 -8.89 -11.35 18.48
N PHE A 46 -8.55 -12.58 18.06
CA PHE A 46 -7.42 -12.80 17.14
C PHE A 46 -7.70 -12.12 15.81
N VAL A 47 -6.86 -11.15 15.45
CA VAL A 47 -6.80 -10.54 14.11
C VAL A 47 -5.42 -10.85 13.54
N PRO A 48 -5.32 -11.53 12.37
CA PRO A 48 -4.05 -12.00 11.85
C PRO A 48 -3.12 -10.86 11.46
N GLY A 49 -1.91 -10.86 12.03
CA GLY A 49 -0.79 -10.02 11.62
C GLY A 49 -0.03 -10.63 10.43
N PRO A 50 1.06 -9.97 9.97
CA PRO A 50 1.80 -10.34 8.78
C PRO A 50 2.24 -11.82 8.69
N PRO A 51 2.69 -12.49 9.77
CA PRO A 51 3.06 -13.90 9.71
C PRO A 51 1.91 -14.84 9.38
N PHE A 52 0.67 -14.43 9.61
CA PHE A 52 -0.51 -15.26 9.48
C PHE A 52 -1.35 -14.96 8.23
N TRP A 53 -1.10 -13.86 7.53
CA TRP A 53 -1.94 -13.44 6.39
C TRP A 53 -2.17 -14.55 5.37
N GLY A 54 -1.09 -15.18 4.88
CA GLY A 54 -1.19 -16.25 3.89
C GLY A 54 -1.70 -17.58 4.42
N LEU A 55 -1.86 -17.73 5.74
CA LEU A 55 -2.35 -18.95 6.39
C LEU A 55 -3.86 -18.91 6.63
N VAL A 56 -4.40 -17.72 6.92
CA VAL A 56 -5.82 -17.57 7.34
C VAL A 56 -6.77 -17.39 6.17
N ASN A 57 -6.28 -16.96 5.00
CA ASN A 57 -7.10 -16.76 3.82
C ASN A 57 -6.34 -17.24 2.56
N ALA A 58 -6.92 -18.24 1.88
CA ALA A 58 -6.33 -18.81 0.67
C ALA A 58 -6.11 -17.76 -0.45
N ALA A 59 -6.97 -16.73 -0.53
CA ALA A 59 -6.79 -15.63 -1.46
C ALA A 59 -5.56 -14.76 -1.17
N TRP A 60 -4.97 -14.87 0.02
CA TRP A 60 -3.76 -14.16 0.45
C TRP A 60 -2.52 -15.05 0.49
N SER A 61 -2.57 -16.25 -0.14
CA SER A 61 -1.47 -17.22 -0.13
C SER A 61 -0.13 -16.63 -0.56
N LEU A 62 -0.12 -15.67 -1.49
CA LEU A 62 1.09 -14.97 -1.92
C LEU A 62 1.81 -14.25 -0.77
N CYS A 63 1.11 -13.84 0.29
CA CYS A 63 1.75 -13.24 1.46
C CYS A 63 2.73 -14.19 2.16
N ALA A 64 2.53 -15.51 2.04
CA ALA A 64 3.39 -16.53 2.63
C ALA A 64 4.32 -17.22 1.63
N VAL A 65 3.85 -17.47 0.39
CA VAL A 65 4.62 -18.28 -0.59
C VAL A 65 5.18 -17.47 -1.76
N GLY A 66 4.86 -16.18 -1.85
CA GLY A 66 5.33 -15.29 -2.89
C GLY A 66 6.87 -15.19 -2.90
N LYS A 67 7.43 -14.96 -4.09
CA LYS A 67 8.88 -14.92 -4.32
C LYS A 67 9.41 -13.48 -4.43
N TRP A 68 8.55 -12.55 -4.78
CA TRP A 68 8.89 -11.14 -5.03
C TRP A 68 8.18 -10.21 -4.04
N GLN A 69 8.15 -10.64 -2.79
CA GLN A 69 7.44 -9.91 -1.75
C GLN A 69 8.14 -8.60 -1.37
N SER A 70 7.34 -7.62 -0.94
CA SER A 70 7.75 -6.30 -0.46
C SER A 70 7.24 -6.09 0.98
N PRO A 71 7.86 -5.18 1.75
CA PRO A 71 8.97 -4.28 1.43
C PRO A 71 10.35 -4.98 1.50
N VAL A 72 11.41 -4.31 1.03
CA VAL A 72 12.78 -4.82 1.09
C VAL A 72 13.74 -3.82 1.74
N ALA A 73 14.86 -4.32 2.28
CA ALA A 73 16.00 -3.49 2.62
C ALA A 73 16.85 -3.27 1.35
N VAL A 74 17.14 -2.01 1.06
CA VAL A 74 17.95 -1.59 -0.09
C VAL A 74 19.36 -1.24 0.40
N ASP A 75 20.34 -1.97 -0.06
CA ASP A 75 21.75 -1.61 0.05
C ASP A 75 22.12 -0.81 -1.22
N THR A 76 22.42 0.46 -1.07
CA THR A 76 22.73 1.35 -2.20
C THR A 76 24.04 0.95 -2.91
N GLY A 77 24.96 0.25 -2.24
CA GLY A 77 26.15 -0.34 -2.84
C GLY A 77 25.84 -1.48 -3.83
N ARG A 78 24.63 -2.05 -3.78
CA ARG A 78 24.16 -3.12 -4.68
C ARG A 78 23.20 -2.64 -5.76
N VAL A 79 22.88 -1.34 -5.79
CA VAL A 79 22.03 -0.74 -6.82
C VAL A 79 22.81 -0.63 -8.13
N LEU A 80 22.25 -1.19 -9.18
CA LEU A 80 22.80 -1.07 -10.53
C LEU A 80 22.44 0.31 -11.10
N TYR A 81 23.44 1.11 -11.39
CA TYR A 81 23.23 2.40 -12.06
C TYR A 81 22.76 2.15 -13.49
N ASP A 82 21.62 2.70 -13.84
CA ASP A 82 21.02 2.64 -15.19
C ASP A 82 20.84 4.06 -15.74
N PRO A 83 21.78 4.55 -16.56
CA PRO A 83 21.72 5.89 -17.13
C PRO A 83 20.60 6.08 -18.16
N PHE A 84 19.97 4.99 -18.62
CA PHE A 84 18.88 5.03 -19.58
C PHE A 84 17.49 5.13 -18.95
N LEU A 85 17.40 5.10 -17.62
CA LEU A 85 16.13 5.37 -16.95
C LEU A 85 15.73 6.83 -17.16
N PRO A 86 14.64 7.12 -17.90
CA PRO A 86 14.21 8.49 -18.12
C PRO A 86 13.71 9.12 -16.81
N PRO A 87 13.65 10.46 -16.73
CA PRO A 87 13.03 11.13 -15.60
C PRO A 87 11.57 10.69 -15.39
N LEU A 88 11.15 10.67 -14.13
CA LEU A 88 9.73 10.52 -13.80
C LEU A 88 8.97 11.78 -14.26
N ARG A 89 7.78 11.56 -14.80
CA ARG A 89 6.86 12.60 -15.25
C ARG A 89 5.58 12.51 -14.45
N LEU A 90 5.18 13.62 -13.86
CA LEU A 90 3.89 13.77 -13.19
C LEU A 90 3.01 14.68 -14.03
N SER A 91 1.83 14.19 -14.36
CA SER A 91 0.82 15.01 -15.05
C SER A 91 -0.35 15.25 -14.10
N THR A 92 -0.55 16.49 -13.70
CA THR A 92 -1.67 16.95 -12.87
C THR A 92 -2.67 17.78 -13.66
N GLY A 93 -2.37 18.06 -14.94
CA GLY A 93 -3.11 19.02 -15.76
C GLY A 93 -3.03 20.45 -15.25
N GLY A 94 -2.05 20.78 -14.38
CA GLY A 94 -1.92 22.09 -13.73
C GLY A 94 -2.95 22.34 -12.62
N GLU A 95 -3.76 21.34 -12.30
CA GLU A 95 -4.81 21.45 -11.28
C GLU A 95 -4.33 20.96 -9.91
N LYS A 96 -4.89 21.55 -8.86
CA LYS A 96 -4.67 21.11 -7.48
C LYS A 96 -5.57 19.92 -7.14
N LEU A 97 -5.03 18.98 -6.36
CA LEU A 97 -5.77 17.83 -5.88
C LEU A 97 -6.84 18.23 -4.88
N ARG A 98 -7.92 17.48 -4.92
CA ARG A 98 -8.96 17.41 -3.89
C ARG A 98 -9.31 15.95 -3.64
N GLY A 99 -9.77 15.63 -2.46
CA GLY A 99 -10.11 14.25 -2.09
C GLY A 99 -10.40 14.11 -0.61
N THR A 100 -10.60 12.89 -0.18
CA THR A 100 -10.95 12.59 1.21
C THR A 100 -9.81 11.86 1.90
N LEU A 101 -9.41 12.38 3.05
CA LEU A 101 -8.48 11.76 3.96
C LEU A 101 -9.25 10.88 4.93
N TYR A 102 -8.82 9.63 5.08
CA TYR A 102 -9.46 8.62 5.94
C TYR A 102 -8.49 8.08 6.98
N ASN A 103 -9.01 7.79 8.16
CA ASN A 103 -8.41 6.84 9.06
C ASN A 103 -9.06 5.46 8.81
N THR A 104 -8.32 4.56 8.16
CA THR A 104 -8.84 3.22 7.81
C THR A 104 -8.82 2.24 8.99
N GLY A 105 -8.23 2.64 10.12
CA GLY A 105 -7.91 1.74 11.24
C GLY A 105 -6.64 0.90 11.01
N ARG A 106 -5.99 1.04 9.84
CA ARG A 106 -4.72 0.37 9.50
C ARG A 106 -3.65 1.36 9.05
N HIS A 107 -4.05 2.38 8.32
CA HIS A 107 -3.20 3.47 7.83
C HIS A 107 -4.05 4.72 7.58
N VAL A 108 -3.39 5.84 7.39
CA VAL A 108 -4.03 7.05 6.88
C VAL A 108 -4.03 6.95 5.35
N SER A 109 -5.19 7.12 4.73
CA SER A 109 -5.39 7.03 3.28
C SER A 109 -6.02 8.31 2.76
N PHE A 110 -5.42 8.92 1.73
CA PHE A 110 -6.05 9.99 0.97
C PHE A 110 -6.49 9.45 -0.38
N LEU A 111 -7.79 9.50 -0.63
CA LEU A 111 -8.41 9.09 -1.89
C LEU A 111 -8.72 10.33 -2.73
N PRO A 112 -8.00 10.52 -3.86
CA PRO A 112 -8.27 11.63 -4.76
C PRO A 112 -9.69 11.56 -5.32
N ALA A 113 -10.32 12.73 -5.48
CA ALA A 113 -11.56 12.84 -6.24
C ALA A 113 -11.33 12.39 -7.70
N PRO A 114 -12.37 12.00 -8.45
CA PRO A 114 -12.22 11.54 -9.84
C PRO A 114 -11.53 12.55 -10.77
N ARG A 115 -11.55 13.83 -10.42
CA ARG A 115 -10.84 14.92 -11.11
C ARG A 115 -10.20 15.87 -10.08
N PRO A 116 -8.99 16.40 -10.37
CA PRO A 116 -8.17 16.14 -11.57
C PRO A 116 -7.63 14.71 -11.63
N VAL A 117 -7.35 14.25 -12.82
CA VAL A 117 -6.65 12.98 -13.01
C VAL A 117 -5.15 13.23 -12.88
N VAL A 118 -4.51 12.49 -12.01
CA VAL A 118 -3.06 12.53 -11.84
C VAL A 118 -2.44 11.26 -12.38
N ASN A 119 -1.48 11.43 -13.27
CA ASN A 119 -0.77 10.32 -13.88
C ASN A 119 0.72 10.41 -13.61
N VAL A 120 1.36 9.24 -13.50
CA VAL A 120 2.82 9.11 -13.49
C VAL A 120 3.27 8.26 -14.69
N SER A 121 4.38 8.63 -15.29
CA SER A 121 5.04 7.93 -16.41
C SER A 121 6.55 8.14 -16.36
N GLY A 122 7.27 7.53 -17.30
CA GLY A 122 8.74 7.60 -17.32
C GLY A 122 9.39 6.71 -16.24
N GLY A 123 10.63 6.98 -15.86
CA GLY A 123 11.38 6.08 -14.99
C GLY A 123 11.39 4.64 -15.54
N PRO A 124 11.06 3.64 -14.73
CA PRO A 124 10.97 2.24 -15.16
C PRO A 124 9.63 1.87 -15.83
N LEU A 125 8.72 2.83 -15.97
CA LEU A 125 7.33 2.58 -16.40
C LEU A 125 7.21 2.60 -17.93
N LEU A 126 6.63 1.54 -18.48
CA LEU A 126 6.31 1.44 -19.91
C LEU A 126 4.97 2.08 -20.27
N TYR A 127 4.10 2.27 -19.29
CA TYR A 127 2.73 2.77 -19.42
C TYR A 127 2.50 3.95 -18.50
N SER A 128 1.48 4.74 -18.79
CA SER A 128 0.98 5.77 -17.88
C SER A 128 0.12 5.14 -16.77
N HIS A 129 0.40 5.51 -15.53
CA HIS A 129 -0.32 4.99 -14.37
C HIS A 129 -1.05 6.12 -13.66
N ARG A 130 -2.32 5.89 -13.34
CA ARG A 130 -3.20 6.86 -12.68
C ARG A 130 -3.15 6.72 -11.16
N LEU A 131 -3.00 7.83 -10.45
CA LEU A 131 -3.06 7.88 -8.99
C LEU A 131 -4.44 7.44 -8.49
N SER A 132 -4.43 6.49 -7.56
CA SER A 132 -5.63 5.94 -6.92
C SER A 132 -5.67 6.24 -5.43
N GLU A 133 -4.52 6.24 -4.76
CA GLU A 133 -4.43 6.41 -3.31
C GLU A 133 -3.07 7.02 -2.94
N LEU A 134 -3.06 7.91 -1.93
CA LEU A 134 -1.87 8.24 -1.17
C LEU A 134 -2.02 7.61 0.21
N ARG A 135 -1.08 6.77 0.59
CA ARG A 135 -1.07 6.05 1.87
C ARG A 135 0.08 6.55 2.73
N LEU A 136 -0.19 6.74 4.02
CA LEU A 136 0.82 7.12 5.01
C LEU A 136 0.98 6.00 6.04
N LEU A 137 2.20 5.52 6.17
CA LEU A 137 2.66 4.55 7.15
C LEU A 137 3.64 5.21 8.09
N PHE A 138 3.59 4.91 9.39
CA PHE A 138 4.43 5.57 10.39
C PHE A 138 4.67 4.73 11.63
N GLY A 139 5.82 4.95 12.26
CA GLY A 139 6.27 4.20 13.42
C GLY A 139 5.81 4.78 14.75
N ALA A 140 5.82 3.91 15.77
CA ALA A 140 5.66 4.32 17.16
C ALA A 140 6.88 5.14 17.65
N GLN A 141 8.04 4.91 17.03
CA GLN A 141 9.30 5.61 17.31
C GLN A 141 9.88 6.19 16.02
N ASP A 142 10.69 7.23 16.15
CA ASP A 142 11.41 7.81 15.02
C ASP A 142 12.41 6.80 14.45
N GLY A 143 12.55 6.80 13.14
CA GLY A 143 13.41 5.85 12.42
C GLY A 143 12.88 4.42 12.28
N ALA A 144 11.66 4.12 12.78
CA ALA A 144 11.05 2.78 12.72
C ALA A 144 9.61 2.83 12.16
N GLY A 145 9.39 3.62 11.11
CA GLY A 145 8.06 3.83 10.54
C GLY A 145 7.95 3.68 9.03
N SER A 146 9.07 3.56 8.32
CA SER A 146 9.04 3.21 6.90
C SER A 146 8.97 1.69 6.72
N GLU A 147 8.31 1.24 5.66
CA GLU A 147 8.33 -0.16 5.25
C GLU A 147 9.68 -0.54 4.62
N HIS A 148 10.16 0.30 3.70
CA HIS A 148 11.48 0.10 3.10
C HIS A 148 12.58 0.67 4.00
N GLN A 149 13.79 0.13 3.84
CA GLN A 149 15.00 0.65 4.49
C GLN A 149 16.06 0.94 3.44
N LEU A 150 16.85 2.00 3.67
CA LEU A 150 18.05 2.31 2.89
C LEU A 150 19.29 2.12 3.76
N ASN A 151 20.23 1.29 3.31
CA ASN A 151 21.47 0.99 4.03
C ASN A 151 21.22 0.60 5.50
N HIS A 152 20.26 -0.32 5.71
CA HIS A 152 19.81 -0.78 7.05
C HIS A 152 19.22 0.31 7.94
N ARG A 153 18.90 1.48 7.39
CA ARG A 153 18.26 2.57 8.11
C ARG A 153 16.79 2.69 7.72
N GLY A 154 15.92 2.64 8.72
CA GLY A 154 14.50 3.01 8.58
C GLY A 154 14.29 4.52 8.76
N PHE A 155 13.10 4.97 8.43
CA PHE A 155 12.65 6.36 8.54
C PHE A 155 11.43 6.45 9.47
N SER A 156 11.05 7.65 9.87
CA SER A 156 9.94 7.84 10.83
C SER A 156 8.57 7.56 10.21
N ALA A 157 8.45 7.73 8.89
CA ALA A 157 7.26 7.39 8.12
C ALA A 157 7.63 7.11 6.65
N GLU A 158 6.66 6.58 5.89
CA GLU A 158 6.72 6.39 4.44
C GLU A 158 5.40 6.82 3.81
N VAL A 159 5.47 7.69 2.80
CA VAL A 159 4.33 8.07 1.96
C VAL A 159 4.37 7.22 0.70
N GLN A 160 3.28 6.52 0.41
CA GLN A 160 3.14 5.68 -0.79
C GLN A 160 2.08 6.28 -1.71
N LEU A 161 2.47 6.63 -2.93
CA LEU A 161 1.56 7.04 -3.99
C LEU A 161 1.26 5.81 -4.85
N ILE A 162 0.06 5.26 -4.70
CA ILE A 162 -0.38 4.03 -5.37
C ILE A 162 -1.07 4.41 -6.66
N HIS A 163 -0.49 3.97 -7.78
CA HIS A 163 -1.00 4.20 -9.11
C HIS A 163 -1.34 2.88 -9.79
N PHE A 164 -2.39 2.87 -10.60
CA PHE A 164 -2.73 1.72 -11.43
C PHE A 164 -2.54 2.03 -12.92
N ASN A 165 -2.16 1.02 -13.66
CA ASN A 165 -2.00 1.10 -15.11
C ASN A 165 -3.37 1.30 -15.77
N GLN A 166 -3.67 2.54 -16.17
CA GLN A 166 -4.95 2.89 -16.75
C GLN A 166 -5.07 2.54 -18.24
N GLU A 167 -3.95 2.21 -18.89
CA GLU A 167 -3.94 1.82 -20.30
C GLU A 167 -4.35 0.35 -20.47
N LEU A 168 -3.99 -0.51 -19.52
CA LEU A 168 -4.30 -1.94 -19.56
C LEU A 168 -5.53 -2.32 -18.72
N TYR A 169 -5.87 -1.52 -17.68
CA TYR A 169 -6.88 -1.89 -16.70
C TYR A 169 -7.85 -0.74 -16.42
N GLY A 170 -9.13 -1.06 -16.31
CA GLY A 170 -10.17 -0.08 -16.05
C GLY A 170 -10.24 0.43 -14.59
N ASN A 171 -9.61 -0.26 -13.64
CA ASN A 171 -9.62 0.09 -12.22
C ASN A 171 -8.46 -0.56 -11.44
N LEU A 172 -8.25 -0.06 -10.22
CA LEU A 172 -7.20 -0.55 -9.31
C LEU A 172 -7.32 -2.06 -9.01
N SER A 173 -8.54 -2.57 -8.80
CA SER A 173 -8.76 -3.98 -8.44
C SER A 173 -8.35 -4.93 -9.57
N ALA A 174 -8.66 -4.61 -10.82
CA ALA A 174 -8.21 -5.38 -11.97
C ALA A 174 -6.69 -5.28 -12.15
N ALA A 175 -6.14 -4.07 -12.05
CA ALA A 175 -4.71 -3.80 -12.18
C ALA A 175 -3.89 -4.54 -11.10
N SER A 176 -4.37 -4.58 -9.86
CA SER A 176 -3.64 -5.23 -8.77
C SER A 176 -3.39 -6.73 -9.00
N ARG A 177 -4.17 -7.37 -9.85
CA ARG A 177 -4.06 -8.80 -10.17
C ARG A 177 -3.31 -9.09 -11.47
N GLY A 178 -3.06 -8.06 -12.27
CA GLY A 178 -2.48 -8.23 -13.61
C GLY A 178 -1.03 -7.78 -13.71
N PRO A 179 -0.29 -8.27 -14.70
CA PRO A 179 1.10 -7.87 -14.93
C PRO A 179 1.20 -6.38 -15.28
N ASN A 180 2.30 -5.74 -14.86
CA ASN A 180 2.48 -4.28 -15.01
C ASN A 180 1.31 -3.44 -14.47
N GLY A 181 0.59 -3.98 -13.49
CA GLY A 181 -0.66 -3.40 -13.06
C GLY A 181 -0.48 -2.18 -12.16
N LEU A 182 0.51 -2.20 -11.29
CA LEU A 182 0.70 -1.16 -10.28
C LEU A 182 2.07 -0.50 -10.36
N ALA A 183 2.10 0.79 -10.10
CA ALA A 183 3.31 1.55 -9.81
C ALA A 183 3.13 2.24 -8.47
N ILE A 184 4.06 2.03 -7.54
CA ILE A 184 4.01 2.68 -6.22
C ILE A 184 5.29 3.50 -6.04
N LEU A 185 5.10 4.83 -5.85
CA LEU A 185 6.18 5.72 -5.47
C LEU A 185 6.23 5.79 -3.95
N ALA A 186 7.38 5.45 -3.38
CA ALA A 186 7.61 5.54 -1.94
C ALA A 186 8.55 6.70 -1.62
N LEU A 187 8.11 7.58 -0.73
CA LEU A 187 8.88 8.73 -0.24
C LEU A 187 9.10 8.55 1.26
N PHE A 188 10.35 8.56 1.66
CA PHE A 188 10.73 8.45 3.06
C PHE A 188 10.50 9.76 3.80
N VAL A 189 10.22 9.68 5.10
CA VAL A 189 9.95 10.86 5.93
C VAL A 189 10.79 10.84 7.18
N ASN A 190 11.57 11.91 7.38
CA ASN A 190 12.36 12.18 8.59
C ASN A 190 11.68 13.20 9.49
N VAL A 191 11.94 13.12 10.78
CA VAL A 191 11.60 14.21 11.71
C VAL A 191 12.66 15.29 11.62
N ALA A 192 12.22 16.53 11.43
CA ALA A 192 13.08 17.71 11.32
C ALA A 192 12.40 18.96 11.91
N GLY A 193 13.09 20.09 11.93
CA GLY A 193 12.54 21.35 12.43
C GLY A 193 11.48 21.99 11.54
N ASN A 194 11.41 21.58 10.27
CA ASN A 194 10.43 22.05 9.28
C ASN A 194 9.68 20.88 8.66
N SER A 195 8.53 21.16 8.05
CA SER A 195 7.73 20.16 7.36
C SER A 195 7.68 20.45 5.87
N ASN A 196 7.66 19.39 5.06
CA ASN A 196 7.33 19.48 3.64
C ASN A 196 6.00 20.22 3.46
N PRO A 197 5.88 21.18 2.52
CA PRO A 197 4.68 22.01 2.37
C PRO A 197 3.39 21.19 2.10
N PHE A 198 3.48 20.13 1.31
CA PHE A 198 2.35 19.24 1.06
C PHE A 198 1.93 18.49 2.34
N LEU A 199 2.90 17.90 3.05
CA LEU A 199 2.62 17.21 4.32
C LEU A 199 2.10 18.17 5.38
N ASN A 200 2.60 19.41 5.41
CA ASN A 200 2.09 20.43 6.32
C ASN A 200 0.62 20.78 6.05
N ARG A 201 0.19 20.78 4.79
CA ARG A 201 -1.22 20.98 4.42
C ARG A 201 -2.07 19.75 4.72
N LEU A 202 -1.55 18.56 4.44
CA LEU A 202 -2.26 17.29 4.63
C LEU A 202 -2.40 16.93 6.11
N LEU A 203 -1.39 17.21 6.92
CA LEU A 203 -1.21 16.72 8.29
C LEU A 203 -1.12 17.89 9.29
N ASN A 204 -1.85 18.98 9.06
CA ASN A 204 -1.97 20.01 10.07
C ASN A 204 -2.87 19.55 11.23
N ARG A 205 -2.82 20.27 12.34
CA ARG A 205 -3.57 19.92 13.57
C ARG A 205 -5.07 19.74 13.31
N ASP A 206 -5.68 20.65 12.55
CA ASP A 206 -7.13 20.61 12.29
C ASP A 206 -7.51 19.39 11.47
N THR A 207 -6.69 19.01 10.48
CA THR A 207 -6.90 17.83 9.66
C THR A 207 -6.76 16.54 10.49
N ILE A 208 -5.68 16.42 11.27
CA ILE A 208 -5.42 15.21 12.06
C ILE A 208 -6.52 14.98 13.11
N THR A 209 -6.99 16.02 13.78
CA THR A 209 -8.06 15.89 14.78
C THR A 209 -9.39 15.42 14.19
N ARG A 210 -9.62 15.63 12.89
CA ARG A 210 -10.85 15.18 12.20
C ARG A 210 -10.81 13.72 11.73
N ILE A 211 -9.67 13.06 11.85
CA ILE A 211 -9.49 11.66 11.51
C ILE A 211 -8.96 10.83 12.69
N SER A 212 -9.31 11.23 13.92
CA SER A 212 -8.76 10.66 15.16
C SER A 212 -9.07 9.18 15.34
N TYR A 213 -10.20 8.71 14.83
CA TYR A 213 -10.67 7.34 15.02
C TYR A 213 -10.88 6.60 13.72
N LYS A 214 -10.90 5.28 13.78
CA LYS A 214 -11.21 4.42 12.65
C LYS A 214 -12.54 4.83 12.01
N HIS A 215 -12.54 4.92 10.68
CA HIS A 215 -13.63 5.37 9.79
C HIS A 215 -13.88 6.87 9.78
N ASP A 216 -13.15 7.66 10.57
CA ASP A 216 -13.21 9.10 10.40
C ASP A 216 -12.71 9.51 9.01
N ALA A 217 -13.33 10.54 8.45
CA ALA A 217 -13.05 11.06 7.12
C ALA A 217 -13.10 12.58 7.09
N TYR A 218 -12.21 13.19 6.31
CA TYR A 218 -12.18 14.63 6.14
C TYR A 218 -11.85 15.01 4.70
N PHE A 219 -12.70 15.82 4.08
CA PHE A 219 -12.50 16.28 2.71
C PHE A 219 -11.50 17.44 2.66
N LEU A 220 -10.49 17.30 1.81
CA LEU A 220 -9.44 18.28 1.56
C LEU A 220 -9.47 18.74 0.12
N GLN A 221 -9.10 20.00 -0.10
CA GLN A 221 -8.96 20.59 -1.42
C GLN A 221 -7.73 21.50 -1.46
N ASP A 222 -7.38 21.95 -2.67
CA ASP A 222 -6.24 22.83 -2.91
C ASP A 222 -4.88 22.22 -2.53
N LEU A 223 -4.72 20.89 -2.68
CA LEU A 223 -3.46 20.21 -2.47
C LEU A 223 -2.60 20.25 -3.74
N ASN A 224 -1.44 20.89 -3.67
CA ASN A 224 -0.47 20.85 -4.78
C ASN A 224 0.47 19.65 -4.59
N LEU A 225 0.25 18.58 -5.38
CA LEU A 225 1.02 17.34 -5.28
C LEU A 225 2.51 17.53 -5.65
N GLU A 226 2.83 18.51 -6.47
CA GLU A 226 4.22 18.80 -6.86
C GLU A 226 5.09 19.17 -5.65
N LEU A 227 4.49 19.85 -4.64
CA LEU A 227 5.17 20.21 -3.41
C LEU A 227 5.55 19.01 -2.52
N LEU A 228 5.03 17.82 -2.83
CA LEU A 228 5.43 16.60 -2.14
C LEU A 228 6.85 16.18 -2.55
N PHE A 229 7.23 16.44 -3.79
CA PHE A 229 8.51 15.98 -4.32
C PHE A 229 9.63 16.98 -4.03
N PRO A 230 10.86 16.49 -3.73
CA PRO A 230 12.05 17.34 -3.65
C PRO A 230 12.36 18.01 -5.01
N ASP A 231 13.03 19.15 -4.99
CA ASP A 231 13.44 19.89 -6.21
C ASP A 231 14.33 19.05 -7.14
N SER A 232 15.10 18.15 -6.54
CA SER A 232 16.01 17.24 -7.27
C SER A 232 16.12 15.95 -6.48
N PHE A 233 15.92 14.82 -7.14
CA PHE A 233 16.00 13.51 -6.52
C PHE A 233 16.45 12.44 -7.52
N GLY A 234 17.04 11.37 -6.98
CA GLY A 234 17.17 10.10 -7.67
C GLY A 234 16.12 9.12 -7.19
N PHE A 235 16.04 7.99 -7.87
CA PHE A 235 15.18 6.91 -7.45
C PHE A 235 15.82 5.54 -7.66
N ILE A 236 15.36 4.60 -6.87
CA ILE A 236 15.69 3.18 -6.97
C ILE A 236 14.41 2.43 -7.32
N THR A 237 14.49 1.50 -8.24
CA THR A 237 13.33 0.73 -8.69
C THR A 237 13.57 -0.77 -8.65
N TYR A 238 12.52 -1.51 -8.33
CA TYR A 238 12.50 -2.96 -8.35
C TYR A 238 11.07 -3.51 -8.55
N GLN A 239 10.97 -4.76 -8.97
CA GLN A 239 9.68 -5.46 -9.07
C GLN A 239 9.34 -6.12 -7.73
N GLY A 240 8.13 -5.92 -7.24
CA GLY A 240 7.72 -6.41 -5.95
C GLY A 240 6.21 -6.60 -5.82
N SER A 241 5.75 -6.59 -4.58
CA SER A 241 4.35 -6.84 -4.24
C SER A 241 3.67 -5.68 -3.52
N LEU A 242 2.36 -5.77 -3.37
CA LEU A 242 1.66 -5.04 -2.33
C LEU A 242 2.19 -5.47 -0.96
N THR A 243 2.29 -4.52 -0.03
CA THR A 243 2.75 -4.73 1.35
C THR A 243 1.61 -5.00 2.33
N ALA A 244 0.41 -5.23 1.80
CA ALA A 244 -0.79 -5.61 2.52
C ALA A 244 -1.50 -6.74 1.76
N PRO A 245 -2.32 -7.57 2.43
CA PRO A 245 -3.11 -8.56 1.75
C PRO A 245 -3.91 -7.97 0.58
N PRO A 246 -3.95 -8.70 -0.56
CA PRO A 246 -3.50 -10.07 -0.81
C PRO A 246 -2.06 -10.24 -1.29
N CYS A 247 -1.16 -9.24 -1.15
CA CYS A 247 0.27 -9.30 -1.45
C CYS A 247 0.60 -9.67 -2.90
N TYR A 248 -0.22 -9.22 -3.87
CA TYR A 248 -0.01 -9.49 -5.29
C TYR A 248 1.33 -8.93 -5.78
N GLU A 249 2.07 -9.75 -6.55
CA GLU A 249 3.41 -9.45 -7.07
C GLU A 249 3.34 -8.72 -8.42
N THR A 250 2.64 -7.60 -8.45
CA THR A 250 2.30 -6.82 -9.65
C THR A 250 2.78 -5.38 -9.58
N VAL A 251 3.62 -5.08 -8.58
CA VAL A 251 4.04 -3.71 -8.28
C VAL A 251 5.42 -3.41 -8.84
N THR A 252 5.53 -2.35 -9.61
CA THR A 252 6.79 -1.65 -9.87
C THR A 252 7.00 -0.61 -8.79
N TRP A 253 7.95 -0.87 -7.88
CA TRP A 253 8.34 0.06 -6.83
C TRP A 253 9.31 1.11 -7.35
N ILE A 254 9.11 2.36 -6.93
CA ILE A 254 9.97 3.51 -7.22
C ILE A 254 10.23 4.23 -5.90
N LEU A 255 11.42 4.03 -5.34
CA LEU A 255 11.81 4.59 -4.04
C LEU A 255 12.58 5.88 -4.29
N ILE A 256 12.06 7.01 -3.81
CA ILE A 256 12.71 8.31 -3.93
C ILE A 256 13.84 8.40 -2.93
N ASP A 257 15.05 8.73 -3.37
CA ASP A 257 16.27 8.69 -2.56
C ASP A 257 16.44 9.89 -1.60
N GLN A 258 15.60 10.93 -1.76
CA GLN A 258 15.61 12.13 -0.91
C GLN A 258 14.45 12.09 0.07
N PRO A 259 14.71 11.98 1.39
CA PRO A 259 13.65 12.00 2.39
C PRO A 259 12.96 13.37 2.48
N LEU A 260 11.66 13.32 2.73
CA LEU A 260 10.87 14.48 3.13
C LEU A 260 11.02 14.74 4.62
N ASN A 261 10.66 15.94 5.03
CA ASN A 261 10.66 16.32 6.44
C ASN A 261 9.24 16.45 6.99
N ILE A 262 9.07 16.09 8.27
CA ILE A 262 7.89 16.32 9.08
C ILE A 262 8.33 16.83 10.45
N THR A 263 7.52 17.66 11.12
CA THR A 263 7.86 18.11 12.47
C THR A 263 7.58 17.02 13.52
N SER A 264 8.30 17.11 14.66
CA SER A 264 8.06 16.21 15.81
C SER A 264 6.63 16.33 16.33
N LEU A 265 6.03 17.53 16.30
CA LEU A 265 4.66 17.77 16.70
C LEU A 265 3.65 17.05 15.78
N GLN A 266 3.86 17.08 14.47
CA GLN A 266 3.02 16.35 13.51
C GLN A 266 3.14 14.84 13.70
N MET A 267 4.37 14.31 13.90
CA MET A 267 4.57 12.89 14.21
C MET A 267 3.90 12.48 15.52
N HIS A 268 4.00 13.34 16.56
CA HIS A 268 3.27 13.10 17.79
C HIS A 268 1.76 13.01 17.56
N SER A 269 1.21 13.96 16.82
CA SER A 269 -0.24 13.98 16.50
C SER A 269 -0.68 12.76 15.70
N LEU A 270 0.13 12.29 14.73
CA LEU A 270 -0.14 11.05 13.98
C LEU A 270 -0.20 9.83 14.90
N ARG A 271 0.69 9.74 15.90
CA ARG A 271 0.74 8.64 16.86
C ARG A 271 -0.46 8.61 17.81
N LEU A 272 -1.22 9.70 17.91
CA LEU A 272 -2.48 9.79 18.66
C LEU A 272 -3.70 9.34 17.84
N LEU A 273 -3.56 9.03 16.56
CA LEU A 273 -4.63 8.43 15.78
C LEU A 273 -4.92 7.01 16.29
N SER A 274 -6.21 6.70 16.47
CA SER A 274 -6.68 5.39 16.93
C SER A 274 -6.95 4.45 15.75
N GLN A 275 -6.53 3.20 15.86
CA GLN A 275 -6.97 2.15 14.93
C GLN A 275 -8.37 1.62 15.22
N ASN A 276 -8.97 2.03 16.35
CA ASN A 276 -10.28 1.63 16.81
C ASN A 276 -11.28 2.78 16.73
N PRO A 277 -12.60 2.50 16.65
CA PRO A 277 -13.63 3.50 16.82
C PRO A 277 -13.66 4.06 18.25
N PRO A 278 -14.29 5.22 18.51
CA PRO A 278 -14.31 5.85 19.83
C PRO A 278 -15.00 5.03 20.92
N SER A 279 -15.81 4.04 20.55
CA SER A 279 -16.47 3.10 21.49
C SER A 279 -15.57 2.00 22.01
N GLN A 280 -14.34 1.87 21.51
CA GLN A 280 -13.38 0.83 21.88
C GLN A 280 -12.13 1.44 22.52
N ILE A 281 -11.37 0.59 23.21
CA ILE A 281 -10.11 0.99 23.84
C ILE A 281 -9.17 1.57 22.79
N PHE A 282 -8.54 2.70 23.12
CA PHE A 282 -7.56 3.34 22.26
C PHE A 282 -6.39 2.38 21.95
N GLN A 283 -6.09 2.27 20.68
CA GLN A 283 -4.87 1.65 20.18
C GLN A 283 -4.28 2.55 19.10
N SER A 284 -3.04 2.98 19.30
CA SER A 284 -2.38 3.84 18.31
C SER A 284 -2.35 3.18 16.92
N LEU A 285 -2.61 3.96 15.89
CA LEU A 285 -2.49 3.56 14.48
C LEU A 285 -1.02 3.36 14.05
N SER A 286 -0.06 3.85 14.81
CA SER A 286 1.38 3.73 14.54
C SER A 286 1.87 2.28 14.51
N GLY A 287 3.04 2.03 13.92
CA GLY A 287 3.58 0.66 13.76
C GLY A 287 2.81 -0.14 12.72
N ASN A 288 2.33 0.52 11.70
CA ASN A 288 1.49 -0.01 10.64
C ASN A 288 2.30 -0.36 9.39
N THR A 289 3.38 -1.09 9.57
CA THR A 289 4.31 -1.51 8.52
C THR A 289 4.44 -3.02 8.48
N ARG A 290 4.60 -3.57 7.29
CA ARG A 290 4.94 -4.98 7.10
C ARG A 290 6.43 -5.20 7.36
N PRO A 291 6.83 -6.31 8.01
CA PRO A 291 8.24 -6.69 8.12
C PRO A 291 8.93 -6.82 6.76
N LEU A 292 10.24 -6.55 6.74
CA LEU A 292 11.07 -6.71 5.55
C LEU A 292 11.01 -8.12 4.97
N GLN A 293 10.98 -8.19 3.66
CA GLN A 293 10.97 -9.42 2.89
C GLN A 293 12.32 -9.63 2.20
N PRO A 294 12.72 -10.87 1.94
CA PRO A 294 13.96 -11.15 1.22
C PRO A 294 13.97 -10.50 -0.17
N LEU A 295 15.06 -9.83 -0.52
CA LEU A 295 15.24 -9.30 -1.88
C LEU A 295 15.30 -10.44 -2.92
N ALA A 296 15.77 -11.62 -2.50
CA ALA A 296 16.02 -12.78 -3.36
C ALA A 296 16.94 -12.42 -4.55
N HIS A 297 16.57 -12.85 -5.76
CA HIS A 297 17.38 -12.61 -6.98
C HIS A 297 16.91 -11.36 -7.77
N ARG A 298 16.15 -10.46 -7.15
CA ARG A 298 15.67 -9.24 -7.82
C ARG A 298 16.78 -8.22 -7.96
N ALA A 299 16.87 -7.62 -9.14
CA ALA A 299 17.76 -6.50 -9.39
C ALA A 299 17.18 -5.21 -8.82
N LEU A 300 18.02 -4.43 -8.15
CA LEU A 300 17.78 -3.05 -7.80
C LEU A 300 18.43 -2.18 -8.87
N ARG A 301 17.66 -1.34 -9.56
CA ARG A 301 18.20 -0.38 -10.55
C ARG A 301 17.93 1.04 -10.06
N GLY A 302 18.79 1.97 -10.41
CA GLY A 302 18.61 3.38 -10.07
C GLY A 302 19.13 4.31 -11.16
N ASN A 303 18.56 5.49 -11.22
CA ASN A 303 19.03 6.57 -12.09
C ASN A 303 20.14 7.41 -11.44
N THR A 304 20.58 7.03 -10.24
CA THR A 304 21.67 7.67 -9.48
C THR A 304 22.82 6.67 -9.32
N ASP A 305 24.05 7.12 -9.60
CA ASP A 305 25.26 6.36 -9.32
C ASP A 305 25.65 6.54 -7.85
N PHE A 306 25.25 5.58 -7.02
CA PHE A 306 25.55 5.58 -5.58
C PHE A 306 27.00 5.19 -5.27
N GLN A 307 27.69 4.55 -6.21
CA GLN A 307 29.09 4.10 -6.04
C GLN A 307 30.08 5.23 -6.32
N HIS A 308 29.66 6.22 -7.14
CA HIS A 308 30.49 7.37 -7.52
C HIS A 308 29.74 8.68 -7.23
N PRO A 309 29.56 9.04 -5.96
CA PRO A 309 28.76 10.20 -5.57
C PRO A 309 29.31 11.55 -6.13
N GLU A 310 30.59 11.62 -6.46
CA GLU A 310 31.19 12.76 -7.13
C GLU A 310 30.62 13.01 -8.53
N ARG A 311 30.12 12.00 -9.21
CA ARG A 311 29.42 12.13 -10.50
C ARG A 311 28.03 12.68 -10.34
N ARG A 312 27.42 12.55 -9.17
CA ARG A 312 26.13 13.11 -8.82
C ARG A 312 26.09 14.65 -8.94
N CYS A 313 27.20 15.31 -8.64
CA CYS A 313 27.33 16.77 -8.77
C CYS A 313 27.50 17.26 -10.22
N ARG A 314 27.85 16.37 -11.15
CA ARG A 314 28.11 16.69 -12.57
C ARG A 314 27.04 16.18 -13.53
N GLY A 315 26.18 15.29 -13.08
CA GLY A 315 25.07 14.75 -13.88
C GLY A 315 23.86 15.67 -13.94
N PRO A 316 22.95 15.46 -14.88
CA PRO A 316 21.70 16.21 -14.93
C PRO A 316 20.95 16.02 -13.60
N LYS A 317 20.60 17.12 -12.95
CA LYS A 317 19.71 17.08 -11.78
C LYS A 317 18.34 16.61 -12.28
N TYR A 318 17.94 15.41 -11.90
CA TYR A 318 16.61 14.93 -12.23
C TYR A 318 15.58 15.73 -11.43
N ARG A 319 14.75 16.47 -12.15
CA ARG A 319 13.58 17.16 -11.61
C ARG A 319 12.35 16.41 -12.06
N LEU A 320 11.32 16.41 -11.22
CA LEU A 320 10.02 15.93 -11.63
C LEU A 320 9.56 16.77 -12.83
N HIS A 321 9.29 16.14 -13.96
CA HIS A 321 8.72 16.84 -15.09
C HIS A 321 7.20 16.90 -14.88
N VAL A 322 6.69 18.13 -14.70
CA VAL A 322 5.27 18.38 -14.52
C VAL A 322 4.70 18.86 -15.86
N GLU A 323 3.84 18.04 -16.45
CA GLU A 323 3.13 18.43 -17.68
C GLU A 323 2.04 19.45 -17.33
N GLY A 324 2.09 20.62 -17.97
CA GLY A 324 1.14 21.72 -17.75
C GLY A 324 1.73 22.95 -17.04
N SER A 325 2.93 22.86 -16.44
CA SER A 325 3.64 24.04 -15.98
C SER A 325 4.38 24.69 -17.16
N SER A 326 4.10 25.96 -17.44
CA SER A 326 4.90 26.73 -18.40
C SER A 326 6.36 26.73 -17.93
N PRO A 327 7.36 26.58 -18.85
CA PRO A 327 8.75 26.66 -18.44
C PRO A 327 9.00 28.03 -17.78
N PRO A 328 9.86 28.11 -16.74
CA PRO A 328 10.24 29.38 -16.17
C PRO A 328 10.85 30.24 -17.26
N ALA A 329 10.39 31.48 -17.37
CA ALA A 329 10.95 32.46 -18.31
C ALA A 329 12.46 32.54 -18.07
N THR A 330 13.25 32.18 -19.06
CA THR A 330 14.70 32.39 -19.06
C THR A 330 14.96 33.89 -19.10
N SER A 331 15.35 34.45 -17.97
CA SER A 331 15.94 35.79 -17.87
C SER A 331 17.45 35.71 -18.07
#